data_9284d2c68aa114db04cdeb96dd0b47be
#
_entry.id   9284d2c68aa114db04cdeb96dd0b47be
#
_cell.length_a   1.000
_cell.length_b   1.000
_cell.length_c   1.000
_cell.angle_alpha   90.00
_cell.angle_beta   90.00
_cell.angle_gamma   90.00
#
_symmetry.space_group_name_H-M   'P 1'
#
loop_
_entity.id
_entity.type
_entity.pdbx_description
1 polymer ?
#
loop_
_entity_poly.entity_id
_entity_poly.type
_entity_poly.pdbx_seq_one_letter_code
_entity_poly.pdbx_strand_id
1 'polypeptide(L)'
;YSTSLNAYYESYGADYFFQNVRSIFQKDDLSIVNMEGTLTDETAREAKTFAFKAPAKYAAILSGSSIEAANLANNHSHDYGKKSYTDTISALDDAGIASFGYNRVKIFKVKGIKVGVTGIYELADHQKRASQVKKNIKALKKAGAQIIIVNFHWGIEKQYTPDENQKALAHLAIDEGADLVIGHHPHVLESIEKYNGKYICYSLGN
;
A
#
# COMPACT_ATOMS: atom_id res chain seq x y z
N TYR A 1 17.81 -0.47 1.53
CA TYR A 1 17.96 -1.71 2.19
C TYR A 1 19.15 -1.66 3.15
N SER A 2 18.82 -1.72 4.43
CA SER A 2 19.79 -1.53 5.51
C SER A 2 20.55 -2.83 5.74
N THR A 3 21.88 -2.75 5.93
CA THR A 3 22.69 -3.89 6.36
C THR A 3 22.21 -4.45 7.69
N SER A 4 21.62 -3.61 8.56
CA SER A 4 21.03 -4.05 9.83
C SER A 4 19.76 -4.90 9.62
N LEU A 5 18.90 -4.58 8.64
CA LEU A 5 17.71 -5.39 8.35
C LEU A 5 18.10 -6.83 7.97
N ASN A 6 19.11 -6.98 7.11
CA ASN A 6 19.63 -8.30 6.77
C ASN A 6 20.21 -9.04 7.97
N ALA A 7 21.03 -8.36 8.77
CA ALA A 7 21.63 -8.95 9.95
C ALA A 7 20.55 -9.44 10.93
N TYR A 8 19.50 -8.68 11.14
CA TYR A 8 18.36 -9.10 11.98
C TYR A 8 17.60 -10.27 11.37
N TYR A 9 17.34 -10.25 10.05
CA TYR A 9 16.67 -11.37 9.40
C TYR A 9 17.47 -12.67 9.50
N GLU A 10 18.77 -12.63 9.23
CA GLU A 10 19.64 -13.80 9.31
C GLU A 10 19.81 -14.31 10.76
N SER A 11 19.79 -13.40 11.75
CA SER A 11 19.99 -13.76 13.16
C SER A 11 18.69 -14.24 13.84
N TYR A 12 17.56 -13.68 13.50
CA TYR A 12 16.30 -13.87 14.25
C TYR A 12 15.12 -14.36 13.38
N GLY A 13 15.30 -14.43 12.07
CA GLY A 13 14.26 -14.86 11.13
C GLY A 13 13.16 -13.79 10.89
N ALA A 14 12.18 -14.19 10.10
CA ALA A 14 11.08 -13.32 9.69
C ALA A 14 10.21 -12.84 10.86
N ASP A 15 10.04 -13.68 11.86
CA ASP A 15 9.16 -13.45 13.01
C ASP A 15 9.58 -12.30 13.92
N TYR A 16 10.83 -11.91 13.85
CA TYR A 16 11.41 -10.85 14.68
C TYR A 16 10.75 -9.48 14.41
N PHE A 17 10.46 -9.16 13.15
CA PHE A 17 10.12 -7.78 12.76
C PHE A 17 8.78 -7.28 13.31
N PHE A 18 7.79 -8.16 13.45
CA PHE A 18 6.47 -7.81 13.94
C PHE A 18 6.16 -8.40 15.32
N GLN A 19 7.12 -9.01 16.00
CA GLN A 19 6.89 -9.76 17.25
C GLN A 19 6.12 -8.96 18.32
N ASN A 20 6.37 -7.65 18.42
CA ASN A 20 5.75 -6.79 19.43
C ASN A 20 4.33 -6.33 19.06
N VAL A 21 3.92 -6.45 17.81
CA VAL A 21 2.62 -5.99 17.31
C VAL A 21 1.81 -7.11 16.62
N ARG A 22 2.39 -8.29 16.42
CA ARG A 22 1.74 -9.44 15.77
C ARG A 22 0.38 -9.76 16.36
N SER A 23 0.24 -9.69 17.69
CA SER A 23 -1.04 -9.98 18.38
C SER A 23 -2.16 -9.00 18.02
N ILE A 24 -1.83 -7.82 17.45
CA ILE A 24 -2.81 -6.87 16.93
C ILE A 24 -3.31 -7.38 15.59
N PHE A 25 -2.40 -7.68 14.65
CA PHE A 25 -2.73 -8.16 13.30
C PHE A 25 -3.39 -9.54 13.31
N GLN A 26 -3.05 -10.42 14.27
CA GLN A 26 -3.72 -11.72 14.44
C GLN A 26 -5.18 -11.63 14.94
N LYS A 27 -5.58 -10.49 15.47
CA LYS A 27 -6.94 -10.27 16.00
C LYS A 27 -7.83 -9.48 15.05
N ASP A 28 -7.26 -8.79 14.10
CA ASP A 28 -8.03 -8.08 13.10
C ASP A 28 -8.53 -9.04 12.00
N ASP A 29 -9.33 -8.50 11.11
CA ASP A 29 -9.94 -9.28 10.03
C ASP A 29 -9.27 -9.06 8.67
N LEU A 30 -8.47 -8.00 8.53
CA LEU A 30 -7.74 -7.65 7.31
C LEU A 30 -6.66 -6.60 7.60
N SER A 31 -5.40 -7.01 7.52
CA SER A 31 -4.25 -6.12 7.61
C SER A 31 -3.73 -5.77 6.22
N ILE A 32 -3.57 -4.48 5.95
CA ILE A 32 -3.06 -3.95 4.69
C ILE A 32 -1.79 -3.14 4.95
N VAL A 33 -0.75 -3.37 4.16
CA VAL A 33 0.49 -2.58 4.22
C VAL A 33 0.75 -1.83 2.91
N ASN A 34 1.44 -0.70 2.98
CA ASN A 34 2.08 -0.09 1.83
C ASN A 34 3.48 -0.71 1.69
N MET A 35 3.66 -1.55 0.65
CA MET A 35 4.95 -2.20 0.38
C MET A 35 5.82 -1.26 -0.46
N GLU A 36 6.62 -0.44 0.20
CA GLU A 36 7.45 0.59 -0.41
C GLU A 36 8.86 0.08 -0.68
N GLY A 37 9.00 -0.65 -1.78
CA GLY A 37 10.24 -1.31 -2.19
C GLY A 37 9.95 -2.49 -3.10
N THR A 38 10.99 -3.23 -3.48
CA THR A 38 10.89 -4.39 -4.35
C THR A 38 11.46 -5.66 -3.70
N LEU A 39 10.84 -6.79 -3.99
CA LEU A 39 11.33 -8.14 -3.65
C LEU A 39 11.87 -8.77 -4.94
N THR A 40 13.18 -8.66 -5.16
CA THR A 40 13.79 -9.07 -6.43
C THR A 40 15.30 -9.30 -6.28
N ASP A 41 15.85 -10.14 -7.14
CA ASP A 41 17.30 -10.32 -7.31
C ASP A 41 17.88 -9.42 -8.42
N GLU A 42 17.04 -8.60 -9.11
CA GLU A 42 17.49 -7.69 -10.16
C GLU A 42 18.58 -6.73 -9.65
N THR A 43 19.54 -6.46 -10.51
CA THR A 43 20.71 -5.60 -10.20
C THR A 43 20.68 -4.27 -10.94
N ALA A 44 19.94 -4.18 -12.04
CA ALA A 44 19.81 -2.97 -12.84
C ALA A 44 18.95 -1.94 -12.10
N ARG A 45 19.61 -1.09 -11.33
CA ARG A 45 18.98 -0.03 -10.53
C ARG A 45 18.53 1.13 -11.40
N GLU A 46 17.35 1.65 -11.14
CA GLU A 46 16.89 2.91 -11.75
C GLU A 46 17.75 4.10 -11.27
N ALA A 47 17.89 5.11 -12.14
CA ALA A 47 18.69 6.32 -11.91
C ALA A 47 17.94 7.28 -10.95
N LYS A 48 17.95 6.97 -9.67
CA LYS A 48 17.30 7.75 -8.59
C LYS A 48 18.14 7.71 -7.31
N THR A 49 17.97 8.69 -6.43
CA THR A 49 18.75 8.81 -5.19
C THR A 49 18.59 7.58 -4.29
N PHE A 50 17.37 7.17 -4.06
CA PHE A 50 17.03 6.01 -3.24
C PHE A 50 16.37 4.94 -4.10
N ALA A 51 16.87 3.72 -4.00
CA ALA A 51 16.29 2.55 -4.64
C ALA A 51 16.36 1.37 -3.67
N PHE A 52 15.21 0.74 -3.41
CA PHE A 52 15.05 -0.28 -2.39
C PHE A 52 14.75 -1.64 -2.99
N LYS A 53 15.49 -2.65 -2.54
CA LYS A 53 15.18 -4.05 -2.81
C LYS A 53 15.49 -4.94 -1.63
N ALA A 54 14.84 -6.07 -1.58
CA ALA A 54 15.12 -7.16 -0.66
C ALA A 54 14.96 -8.50 -1.40
N PRO A 55 15.56 -9.59 -0.90
CA PRO A 55 15.32 -10.93 -1.43
C PRO A 55 13.84 -11.32 -1.34
N ALA A 56 13.37 -12.15 -2.28
CA ALA A 56 11.98 -12.67 -2.29
C ALA A 56 11.56 -13.32 -0.97
N LYS A 57 12.50 -14.00 -0.27
CA LYS A 57 12.26 -14.64 1.04
C LYS A 57 11.75 -13.67 2.12
N TYR A 58 11.93 -12.35 1.96
CA TYR A 58 11.43 -11.35 2.91
C TYR A 58 9.91 -11.18 2.89
N ALA A 59 9.20 -11.70 1.89
CA ALA A 59 7.76 -11.83 1.93
C ALA A 59 7.27 -12.60 3.17
N ALA A 60 8.10 -13.52 3.70
CA ALA A 60 7.83 -14.24 4.94
C ALA A 60 7.66 -13.33 6.18
N ILE A 61 8.26 -12.12 6.18
CA ILE A 61 8.05 -11.13 7.24
C ILE A 61 6.57 -10.75 7.33
N LEU A 62 5.93 -10.54 6.19
CA LEU A 62 4.53 -10.15 6.12
C LEU A 62 3.61 -11.34 6.41
N SER A 63 3.80 -12.48 5.74
CA SER A 63 2.93 -13.65 5.93
C SER A 63 3.03 -14.24 7.33
N GLY A 64 4.21 -14.25 7.95
CA GLY A 64 4.40 -14.64 9.35
C GLY A 64 3.77 -13.70 10.37
N SER A 65 3.29 -12.53 9.94
CA SER A 65 2.75 -11.48 10.79
C SER A 65 1.25 -11.23 10.60
N SER A 66 0.53 -12.13 9.93
CA SER A 66 -0.90 -12.00 9.60
C SER A 66 -1.20 -10.75 8.76
N ILE A 67 -0.36 -10.46 7.76
CA ILE A 67 -0.64 -9.43 6.76
C ILE A 67 -1.23 -10.12 5.53
N GLU A 68 -2.42 -9.71 5.12
CA GLU A 68 -3.15 -10.32 4.01
C GLU A 68 -2.95 -9.58 2.69
N ALA A 69 -2.64 -8.28 2.73
CA ALA A 69 -2.61 -7.46 1.52
C ALA A 69 -1.49 -6.42 1.50
N ALA A 70 -0.92 -6.21 0.31
CA ALA A 70 0.12 -5.22 0.07
C ALA A 70 -0.25 -4.28 -1.08
N ASN A 71 -0.28 -2.96 -0.80
CA ASN A 71 -0.35 -1.93 -1.81
C ASN A 71 1.02 -1.74 -2.48
N LEU A 72 1.07 -1.87 -3.81
CA LEU A 72 2.28 -1.67 -4.60
C LEU A 72 2.28 -0.36 -5.40
N ALA A 73 1.26 0.48 -5.27
CA ALA A 73 1.18 1.75 -5.98
C ALA A 73 1.97 2.84 -5.23
N ASN A 74 3.28 2.88 -5.43
CA ASN A 74 4.19 3.85 -4.83
C ASN A 74 5.43 4.13 -5.70
N ASN A 75 6.24 5.10 -5.30
CA ASN A 75 7.44 5.53 -6.03
C ASN A 75 8.59 4.51 -6.01
N HIS A 76 8.55 3.51 -5.14
CA HIS A 76 9.60 2.49 -4.98
C HIS A 76 9.24 1.12 -5.57
N SER A 77 8.08 0.97 -6.18
CA SER A 77 7.62 -0.31 -6.72
C SER A 77 8.36 -0.79 -7.98
N HIS A 78 9.13 0.10 -8.64
CA HIS A 78 9.88 -0.19 -9.85
C HIS A 78 11.37 0.19 -9.73
N ASP A 79 11.93 0.20 -8.55
CA ASP A 79 13.30 0.67 -8.29
C ASP A 79 14.39 -0.09 -9.05
N TYR A 80 14.11 -1.28 -9.50
CA TYR A 80 14.95 -2.11 -10.37
C TYR A 80 14.21 -2.51 -11.65
N GLY A 81 13.42 -1.57 -12.18
CA GLY A 81 12.70 -1.71 -13.44
C GLY A 81 11.43 -2.55 -13.34
N LYS A 82 10.82 -2.77 -14.50
CA LYS A 82 9.55 -3.49 -14.61
C LYS A 82 9.61 -4.92 -14.05
N LYS A 83 10.76 -5.59 -14.21
CA LYS A 83 10.92 -6.97 -13.74
C LYS A 83 10.87 -7.03 -12.20
N SER A 84 11.49 -6.08 -11.49
CA SER A 84 11.42 -6.05 -10.03
C SER A 84 10.00 -5.90 -9.49
N TYR A 85 9.14 -5.18 -10.19
CA TYR A 85 7.72 -5.09 -9.85
C TYR A 85 7.00 -6.44 -10.01
N THR A 86 7.26 -7.16 -11.12
CA THR A 86 6.65 -8.48 -11.34
C THR A 86 7.21 -9.53 -10.38
N ASP A 87 8.51 -9.48 -10.06
CA ASP A 87 9.12 -10.36 -9.06
C ASP A 87 8.50 -10.15 -7.67
N THR A 88 8.26 -8.89 -7.30
CA THR A 88 7.57 -8.54 -6.05
C THR A 88 6.17 -9.13 -5.97
N ILE A 89 5.41 -9.04 -7.07
CA ILE A 89 4.07 -9.67 -7.15
C ILE A 89 4.19 -11.18 -6.94
N SER A 90 5.10 -11.85 -7.65
CA SER A 90 5.29 -13.30 -7.51
C SER A 90 5.70 -13.69 -6.09
N ALA A 91 6.64 -12.96 -5.47
CA ALA A 91 7.09 -13.24 -4.11
C ALA A 91 5.95 -13.10 -3.08
N LEU A 92 5.08 -12.10 -3.25
CA LEU A 92 3.91 -11.91 -2.39
C LEU A 92 2.85 -12.99 -2.63
N ASP A 93 2.56 -13.33 -3.89
CA ASP A 93 1.61 -14.39 -4.24
C ASP A 93 2.08 -15.75 -3.70
N ASP A 94 3.37 -16.10 -3.83
CA ASP A 94 3.98 -17.32 -3.27
C ASP A 94 3.90 -17.36 -1.73
N ALA A 95 3.93 -16.19 -1.08
CA ALA A 95 3.76 -16.07 0.37
C ALA A 95 2.29 -16.01 0.82
N GLY A 96 1.33 -16.08 -0.10
CA GLY A 96 -0.10 -16.02 0.18
C GLY A 96 -0.63 -14.61 0.45
N ILE A 97 0.13 -13.56 0.09
CA ILE A 97 -0.23 -12.16 0.30
C ILE A 97 -0.79 -11.57 -0.98
N ALA A 98 -2.00 -11.04 -0.93
CA ALA A 98 -2.62 -10.41 -2.08
C ALA A 98 -1.99 -9.05 -2.39
N SER A 99 -1.52 -8.85 -3.61
CA SER A 99 -1.00 -7.57 -4.06
C SER A 99 -2.04 -6.77 -4.87
N PHE A 100 -2.08 -5.46 -4.68
CA PHE A 100 -2.95 -4.55 -5.43
C PHE A 100 -2.24 -3.20 -5.66
N GLY A 101 -2.87 -2.32 -6.44
CA GLY A 101 -2.34 -0.99 -6.75
C GLY A 101 -2.29 -0.70 -8.24
N TYR A 102 -2.16 0.56 -8.60
CA TYR A 102 -2.30 1.06 -9.98
C TYR A 102 -3.67 0.67 -10.58
N ASN A 103 -3.70 -0.17 -11.62
CA ASN A 103 -4.94 -0.66 -12.24
C ASN A 103 -5.43 -1.99 -11.66
N ARG A 104 -4.72 -2.55 -10.68
CA ARG A 104 -5.08 -3.80 -10.01
C ARG A 104 -5.89 -3.50 -8.77
N VAL A 105 -7.13 -3.96 -8.76
CA VAL A 105 -8.01 -3.90 -7.59
C VAL A 105 -8.16 -5.31 -6.99
N LYS A 106 -8.50 -5.40 -5.71
CA LYS A 106 -8.71 -6.69 -5.02
C LYS A 106 -9.99 -6.65 -4.21
N ILE A 107 -10.67 -7.79 -4.11
CA ILE A 107 -11.83 -8.01 -3.23
C ILE A 107 -11.44 -9.07 -2.21
N PHE A 108 -11.69 -8.76 -0.95
CA PHE A 108 -11.61 -9.71 0.17
C PHE A 108 -13.01 -10.04 0.67
N LYS A 109 -13.23 -11.25 1.12
CA LYS A 109 -14.46 -11.63 1.82
C LYS A 109 -14.15 -11.73 3.31
N VAL A 110 -14.59 -10.72 4.07
CA VAL A 110 -14.35 -10.57 5.49
C VAL A 110 -15.68 -10.74 6.23
N LYS A 111 -15.84 -11.82 6.99
CA LYS A 111 -17.09 -12.12 7.73
C LYS A 111 -18.36 -12.00 6.85
N GLY A 112 -18.26 -12.42 5.60
CA GLY A 112 -19.38 -12.37 4.66
C GLY A 112 -19.49 -11.06 3.88
N ILE A 113 -18.79 -10.00 4.28
CA ILE A 113 -18.77 -8.69 3.62
C ILE A 113 -17.66 -8.66 2.55
N LYS A 114 -17.97 -8.11 1.38
CA LYS A 114 -16.99 -7.89 0.32
C LYS A 114 -16.28 -6.55 0.51
N VAL A 115 -15.01 -6.60 0.93
CA VAL A 115 -14.14 -5.42 1.07
C VAL A 115 -13.29 -5.27 -0.17
N GLY A 116 -13.48 -4.19 -0.91
CA GLY A 116 -12.72 -3.83 -2.09
C GLY A 116 -11.59 -2.87 -1.77
N VAL A 117 -10.38 -3.15 -2.28
CA VAL A 117 -9.21 -2.29 -2.07
C VAL A 117 -8.59 -1.88 -3.40
N THR A 118 -8.08 -0.67 -3.45
CA THR A 118 -7.30 -0.15 -4.57
C THR A 118 -6.18 0.76 -4.08
N GLY A 119 -5.12 0.89 -4.89
CA GLY A 119 -3.97 1.74 -4.63
C GLY A 119 -3.73 2.72 -5.76
N ILE A 120 -3.49 3.99 -5.43
CA ILE A 120 -3.24 5.08 -6.35
C ILE A 120 -1.88 5.71 -6.01
N TYR A 121 -0.99 5.74 -6.99
CA TYR A 121 0.29 6.45 -6.91
C TYR A 121 0.12 7.87 -7.48
N GLU A 122 0.40 8.88 -6.66
CA GLU A 122 0.11 10.27 -6.99
C GLU A 122 1.26 11.21 -6.57
N LEU A 123 2.45 11.08 -7.07
CA LEU A 123 3.53 12.08 -6.91
C LEU A 123 3.79 12.87 -8.20
N ALA A 124 3.09 12.51 -9.27
CA ALA A 124 3.13 13.18 -10.56
C ALA A 124 1.79 13.00 -11.27
N ASP A 125 1.48 13.89 -12.22
CA ASP A 125 0.26 13.80 -13.03
C ASP A 125 -1.06 13.85 -12.20
N HIS A 126 -1.10 14.66 -11.15
CA HIS A 126 -2.22 14.79 -10.20
C HIS A 126 -3.61 14.69 -10.84
N GLN A 127 -3.87 15.44 -11.91
CA GLN A 127 -5.19 15.43 -12.57
C GLN A 127 -5.52 14.12 -13.28
N LYS A 128 -4.52 13.39 -13.79
CA LYS A 128 -4.75 12.08 -14.42
C LYS A 128 -5.16 11.03 -13.39
N ARG A 129 -4.81 11.21 -12.12
CA ARG A 129 -5.17 10.28 -11.05
C ARG A 129 -6.66 10.29 -10.74
N ALA A 130 -7.36 11.41 -10.95
CA ALA A 130 -8.81 11.48 -10.82
C ALA A 130 -9.54 10.43 -11.68
N SER A 131 -9.10 10.24 -12.92
CA SER A 131 -9.67 9.22 -13.81
C SER A 131 -9.40 7.79 -13.33
N GLN A 132 -8.21 7.55 -12.78
CA GLN A 132 -7.84 6.25 -12.21
C GLN A 132 -8.66 5.92 -10.96
N VAL A 133 -8.86 6.90 -10.06
CA VAL A 133 -9.73 6.77 -8.88
C VAL A 133 -11.12 6.33 -9.30
N LYS A 134 -11.76 7.08 -10.22
CA LYS A 134 -13.09 6.76 -10.74
C LYS A 134 -13.17 5.36 -11.36
N LYS A 135 -12.20 5.03 -12.22
CA LYS A 135 -12.13 3.72 -12.89
C LYS A 135 -12.04 2.57 -11.89
N ASN A 136 -11.14 2.68 -10.90
CA ASN A 136 -10.90 1.62 -9.94
C ASN A 136 -12.10 1.44 -8.99
N ILE A 137 -12.68 2.53 -8.48
CA ILE A 137 -13.90 2.46 -7.64
C ILE A 137 -15.07 1.86 -8.43
N LYS A 138 -15.26 2.27 -9.69
CA LYS A 138 -16.28 1.67 -10.56
C LYS A 138 -16.06 0.16 -10.75
N ALA A 139 -14.82 -0.29 -10.91
CA ALA A 139 -14.48 -1.70 -11.03
C ALA A 139 -14.81 -2.48 -9.75
N LEU A 140 -14.49 -1.91 -8.57
CA LEU A 140 -14.82 -2.50 -7.28
C LEU A 140 -16.34 -2.60 -7.05
N LYS A 141 -17.09 -1.55 -7.36
CA LYS A 141 -18.57 -1.56 -7.30
C LYS A 141 -19.16 -2.65 -8.22
N LYS A 142 -18.65 -2.75 -9.48
CA LYS A 142 -19.07 -3.79 -10.42
C LYS A 142 -18.78 -5.20 -9.91
N ALA A 143 -17.68 -5.39 -9.18
CA ALA A 143 -17.32 -6.67 -8.54
C ALA A 143 -18.15 -6.96 -7.27
N GLY A 144 -19.02 -6.03 -6.85
CA GLY A 144 -19.92 -6.17 -5.72
C GLY A 144 -19.27 -5.83 -4.36
N ALA A 145 -18.25 -4.97 -4.34
CA ALA A 145 -17.69 -4.46 -3.09
C ALA A 145 -18.79 -3.73 -2.28
N GLN A 146 -18.86 -4.05 -1.00
CA GLN A 146 -19.79 -3.44 -0.03
C GLN A 146 -19.09 -2.38 0.83
N ILE A 147 -17.77 -2.54 1.00
CA ILE A 147 -16.86 -1.55 1.60
C ILE A 147 -15.74 -1.32 0.59
N ILE A 148 -15.39 -0.07 0.35
CA ILE A 148 -14.32 0.32 -0.58
C ILE A 148 -13.28 1.15 0.16
N ILE A 149 -12.03 0.67 0.16
CA ILE A 149 -10.88 1.33 0.76
C ILE A 149 -9.93 1.78 -0.37
N VAL A 150 -9.61 3.06 -0.40
CA VAL A 150 -8.66 3.63 -1.35
C VAL A 150 -7.37 3.99 -0.63
N ASN A 151 -6.26 3.36 -1.05
CA ASN A 151 -4.92 3.66 -0.54
C ASN A 151 -4.24 4.63 -1.51
N PHE A 152 -3.74 5.74 -0.99
CA PHE A 152 -2.94 6.69 -1.77
C PHE A 152 -1.48 6.67 -1.33
N HIS A 153 -0.60 6.90 -2.29
CA HIS A 153 0.80 7.22 -2.06
C HIS A 153 1.05 8.59 -2.70
N TRP A 154 1.08 9.65 -1.90
CA TRP A 154 0.91 11.04 -2.33
C TRP A 154 1.59 12.06 -1.41
N GLY A 155 1.43 13.36 -1.71
CA GLY A 155 1.86 14.46 -0.86
C GLY A 155 3.37 14.71 -0.92
N ILE A 156 3.89 15.36 0.09
CA ILE A 156 5.29 15.82 0.17
C ILE A 156 5.93 15.27 1.44
N GLU A 157 7.13 14.67 1.30
CA GLU A 157 7.88 14.15 2.44
C GLU A 157 8.11 15.22 3.53
N LYS A 158 7.90 14.80 4.79
CA LYS A 158 8.06 15.64 6.00
C LYS A 158 7.11 16.83 6.10
N GLN A 159 6.10 16.94 5.26
CA GLN A 159 5.03 17.90 5.39
C GLN A 159 3.92 17.34 6.28
N TYR A 160 3.55 18.08 7.33
CA TYR A 160 2.56 17.63 8.34
C TYR A 160 1.12 18.03 8.00
N THR A 161 0.93 18.81 6.94
CA THR A 161 -0.38 19.29 6.50
C THR A 161 -0.64 18.80 5.08
N PRO A 162 -1.77 18.13 4.83
CA PRO A 162 -2.11 17.67 3.49
C PRO A 162 -2.24 18.83 2.52
N ASP A 163 -1.71 18.64 1.32
CA ASP A 163 -1.81 19.62 0.23
C ASP A 163 -3.19 19.59 -0.46
N GLU A 164 -3.41 20.52 -1.37
CA GLU A 164 -4.69 20.64 -2.08
C GLU A 164 -4.96 19.47 -3.04
N ASN A 165 -3.93 18.81 -3.59
CA ASN A 165 -4.10 17.62 -4.43
C ASN A 165 -4.55 16.42 -3.59
N GLN A 166 -3.95 16.23 -2.41
CA GLN A 166 -4.36 15.20 -1.47
C GLN A 166 -5.83 15.38 -1.09
N LYS A 167 -6.24 16.60 -0.70
CA LYS A 167 -7.64 16.91 -0.33
C LYS A 167 -8.59 16.67 -1.49
N ALA A 168 -8.28 17.19 -2.67
CA ALA A 168 -9.13 17.05 -3.85
C ALA A 168 -9.35 15.59 -4.25
N LEU A 169 -8.28 14.77 -4.26
CA LEU A 169 -8.38 13.36 -4.60
C LEU A 169 -9.05 12.52 -3.52
N ALA A 170 -8.84 12.86 -2.24
CA ALA A 170 -9.53 12.20 -1.13
C ALA A 170 -11.04 12.43 -1.19
N HIS A 171 -11.45 13.69 -1.34
CA HIS A 171 -12.86 14.04 -1.47
C HIS A 171 -13.49 13.37 -2.70
N LEU A 172 -12.80 13.41 -3.86
CA LEU A 172 -13.24 12.70 -5.05
C LEU A 172 -13.43 11.20 -4.78
N ALA A 173 -12.51 10.55 -4.09
CA ALA A 173 -12.65 9.12 -3.79
C ALA A 173 -13.89 8.83 -2.94
N ILE A 174 -14.15 9.63 -1.92
CA ILE A 174 -15.36 9.51 -1.09
C ILE A 174 -16.64 9.77 -1.93
N ASP A 175 -16.66 10.83 -2.74
CA ASP A 175 -17.81 11.18 -3.59
C ASP A 175 -18.08 10.08 -4.64
N GLU A 176 -17.06 9.42 -5.14
CA GLU A 176 -17.19 8.26 -6.03
C GLU A 176 -17.57 6.97 -5.28
N GLY A 177 -17.64 7.00 -3.95
CA GLY A 177 -18.17 5.93 -3.10
C GLY A 177 -17.12 5.09 -2.36
N ALA A 178 -15.96 5.64 -2.07
CA ALA A 178 -15.06 5.05 -1.08
C ALA A 178 -15.63 5.24 0.33
N ASP A 179 -15.40 4.25 1.18
CA ASP A 179 -15.79 4.26 2.59
C ASP A 179 -14.66 4.70 3.51
N LEU A 180 -13.41 4.54 3.06
CA LEU A 180 -12.21 4.92 3.77
C LEU A 180 -11.11 5.29 2.78
N VAL A 181 -10.40 6.37 3.08
CA VAL A 181 -9.17 6.78 2.37
C VAL A 181 -7.99 6.72 3.33
N ILE A 182 -6.90 6.10 2.88
CA ILE A 182 -5.66 5.93 3.65
C ILE A 182 -4.50 6.43 2.80
N GLY A 183 -3.70 7.34 3.33
CA GLY A 183 -2.54 7.93 2.67
C GLY A 183 -1.21 7.49 3.26
N HIS A 184 -0.20 7.47 2.38
CA HIS A 184 1.21 7.14 2.65
C HIS A 184 2.12 8.09 1.87
N HIS A 185 3.40 8.06 2.10
CA HIS A 185 4.50 8.80 1.49
C HIS A 185 5.04 9.98 2.32
N PRO A 186 4.24 10.83 2.98
CA PRO A 186 4.84 11.96 3.74
C PRO A 186 5.83 11.54 4.83
N HIS A 187 5.86 10.27 5.25
CA HIS A 187 6.70 9.73 6.32
C HIS A 187 6.55 10.46 7.66
N VAL A 188 5.44 11.16 7.82
CA VAL A 188 4.97 11.81 9.04
C VAL A 188 3.47 11.64 9.14
N LEU A 189 2.91 11.71 10.35
CA LEU A 189 1.46 11.72 10.52
C LEU A 189 0.87 13.02 9.99
N GLU A 190 -0.13 12.92 9.14
CA GLU A 190 -0.99 14.04 8.75
C GLU A 190 -2.36 13.92 9.42
N SER A 191 -3.22 14.93 9.21
CA SER A 191 -4.54 14.99 9.83
C SER A 191 -5.47 13.86 9.39
N ILE A 192 -6.47 13.59 10.23
CA ILE A 192 -7.64 12.78 9.89
C ILE A 192 -8.80 13.74 9.68
N GLU A 193 -9.50 13.57 8.55
CA GLU A 193 -10.69 14.33 8.21
C GLU A 193 -11.92 13.43 8.19
N LYS A 194 -13.06 13.97 8.61
CA LYS A 194 -14.37 13.34 8.38
C LYS A 194 -15.10 14.13 7.30
N TYR A 195 -15.21 13.53 6.10
CA TYR A 195 -15.86 14.11 4.94
C TYR A 195 -17.04 13.25 4.49
N ASN A 196 -18.23 13.85 4.32
CA ASN A 196 -19.47 13.14 3.95
C ASN A 196 -19.74 11.88 4.80
N GLY A 197 -19.42 11.94 6.11
CA GLY A 197 -19.61 10.82 7.05
C GLY A 197 -18.57 9.71 6.99
N LYS A 198 -17.57 9.81 6.09
CA LYS A 198 -16.46 8.85 5.93
C LYS A 198 -15.16 9.45 6.47
N TYR A 199 -14.15 8.61 6.72
CA TYR A 199 -12.87 9.05 7.23
C TYR A 199 -11.79 9.05 6.14
N ILE A 200 -10.94 10.07 6.20
CA ILE A 200 -9.74 10.25 5.39
C ILE A 200 -8.57 10.35 6.35
N CYS A 201 -7.65 9.39 6.31
CA CYS A 201 -6.37 9.43 7.01
C CYS A 201 -5.32 9.86 5.99
N TYR A 202 -4.93 11.13 5.98
CA TYR A 202 -4.07 11.70 4.93
C TYR A 202 -2.67 11.11 4.91
N SER A 203 -2.09 10.77 6.06
CA SER A 203 -0.88 9.96 6.17
C SER A 203 -0.82 9.23 7.51
N LEU A 204 -0.49 7.94 7.44
CA LEU A 204 -0.31 7.09 8.63
C LEU A 204 1.10 7.17 9.22
N GLY A 205 1.98 8.02 8.68
CA GLY A 205 3.37 8.11 9.08
C GLY A 205 4.27 7.18 8.27
N ASN A 206 5.27 6.59 8.94
CA ASN A 206 6.24 5.73 8.27
C ASN A 206 5.77 4.27 8.24
#